data_04c4f6c3fa8876409c6a65d2e660496a
#
_entry.id   04c4f6c3fa8876409c6a65d2e660496a
#
_cell.length_a   1.000
_cell.length_b   1.000
_cell.length_c   1.000
_cell.angle_alpha   90.00
_cell.angle_beta   90.00
_cell.angle_gamma   90.00
#
_symmetry.space_group_name_H-M   'P 1'
#
loop_
_entity.id
_entity.type
_entity.pdbx_description
1 polymer ?
#
loop_
_entity_poly.entity_id
_entity_poly.type
_entity_poly.pdbx_seq_one_letter_code
_entity_poly.pdbx_strand_id
1 'polypeptide(L)' 'LCESISIRYGKYGWYIFYKTDNMKKPQFFTLKKYNFDQYNYDKIHLLKWINNTYNIYG' A
#
# COMPACT_ATOMS: atom_id res chain seq x y z
N LEU A 1 -6.07 0.90 -3.80
CA LEU A 1 -6.93 0.48 -2.70
C LEU A 1 -7.89 1.58 -2.29
N CYS A 2 -7.38 2.77 -2.10
CA CYS A 2 -8.20 3.95 -1.88
C CYS A 2 -7.51 5.14 -2.53
N GLU A 3 -8.08 6.34 -2.39
CA GLU A 3 -7.54 7.51 -3.09
C GLU A 3 -6.07 7.80 -2.74
N SER A 4 -5.72 7.57 -1.48
CA SER A 4 -4.38 7.89 -0.99
C SER A 4 -3.41 6.72 -1.04
N ILE A 5 -3.90 5.50 -1.11
CA ILE A 5 -3.07 4.28 -1.04
C ILE A 5 -3.24 3.48 -2.33
N SER A 6 -2.13 3.22 -3.00
CA SER A 6 -2.10 2.42 -4.23
C SER A 6 -1.04 1.34 -4.12
N ILE A 7 -1.29 0.23 -4.80
CA ILE A 7 -0.32 -0.86 -4.90
C ILE A 7 0.29 -0.81 -6.29
N ARG A 8 1.61 -0.75 -6.36
CA ARG A 8 2.33 -0.65 -7.62
C ARG A 8 3.46 -1.68 -7.67
N TYR A 9 3.88 -2.01 -8.87
CA TYR A 9 5.00 -2.91 -9.10
C TYR A 9 6.18 -2.12 -9.63
N GLY A 10 7.33 -2.32 -9.02
CA GLY A 10 8.53 -1.59 -9.40
C GLY A 10 9.77 -2.47 -9.41
N LYS A 11 10.93 -1.82 -9.40
CA LYS A 11 12.23 -2.47 -9.51
C LYS A 11 12.47 -3.54 -8.43
N TYR A 12 11.95 -3.30 -7.25
CA TYR A 12 12.13 -4.19 -6.10
C TYR A 12 10.91 -5.06 -5.81
N GLY A 13 9.95 -5.12 -6.74
CA GLY A 13 8.72 -5.88 -6.58
C GLY A 13 7.55 -4.98 -6.21
N TRP A 14 6.54 -5.58 -5.57
CA TRP A 14 5.34 -4.85 -5.19
C TRP A 14 5.63 -3.90 -4.04
N TYR A 15 5.06 -2.70 -4.11
CA TYR A 15 5.21 -1.70 -3.06
C TYR A 15 3.93 -0.89 -2.91
N ILE A 16 3.84 -0.18 -1.78
CA ILE A 16 2.72 0.69 -1.45
C ILE A 16 3.10 2.12 -1.78
N PHE A 17 2.28 2.78 -2.59
CA PHE A 17 2.41 4.20 -2.89
C PHE A 17 1.37 4.95 -2.06
N TYR A 18 1.81 5.83 -1.18
CA TYR A 18 0.93 6.58 -0.28
C TYR A 18 1.14 8.07 -0.45
N LYS A 19 0.06 8.78 -0.79
CA LYS A 19 0.09 10.22 -0.91
C LYS A 19 -1.30 10.79 -0.63
N THR A 20 -1.35 11.78 0.26
CA THR A 20 -2.56 12.54 0.52
C THR A 20 -2.41 13.97 -0.01
N ASP A 21 -3.51 14.72 -0.03
CA ASP A 21 -3.49 16.11 -0.49
C ASP A 21 -2.60 17.01 0.38
N ASN A 22 -2.42 16.63 1.64
CA ASN A 22 -1.60 17.39 2.59
C ASN A 22 -0.11 17.07 2.48
N MET A 23 0.25 16.07 1.68
CA MET A 23 1.63 15.64 1.54
C MET A 23 2.24 16.26 0.28
N LYS A 24 3.45 16.79 0.43
CA LYS A 24 4.17 17.35 -0.73
C LYS A 24 4.78 16.25 -1.59
N LYS A 25 5.18 15.15 -0.97
CA LYS A 25 5.84 14.04 -1.65
C LYS A 25 5.17 12.73 -1.26
N PRO A 26 5.13 11.74 -2.17
CA PRO A 26 4.60 10.44 -1.82
C PRO A 26 5.52 9.69 -0.87
N GLN A 27 4.95 8.76 -0.12
CA GLN A 27 5.69 7.82 0.70
C GLN A 27 5.56 6.42 0.10
N PHE A 28 6.62 5.64 0.23
CA PHE A 28 6.69 4.29 -0.33
C PHE A 28 6.98 3.30 0.78
N PHE A 29 6.25 2.18 0.77
CA PHE A 29 6.40 1.12 1.76
C PHE A 29 6.48 -0.22 1.04
N THR A 30 7.22 -1.16 1.63
CA THR A 30 7.37 -2.49 1.05
C THR A 30 6.15 -3.37 1.33
N LEU A 31 5.83 -4.27 0.40
CA LEU A 31 4.82 -5.32 0.61
C LEU A 31 5.46 -6.68 0.88
N LYS A 32 6.77 -6.73 1.11
CA LYS A 32 7.48 -8.00 1.27
C LYS A 32 6.96 -8.84 2.44
N LYS A 33 6.48 -8.18 3.49
CA LYS A 33 5.96 -8.88 4.66
C LYS A 33 4.54 -9.39 4.49
N TYR A 34 3.84 -8.89 3.49
CA TYR A 34 2.50 -9.34 3.16
C TYR A 34 2.60 -10.28 1.96
N ASN A 35 1.99 -11.44 2.07
CA ASN A 35 2.01 -12.42 0.98
C ASN A 35 1.02 -12.00 -0.11
N PHE A 36 1.38 -10.95 -0.84
CA PHE A 36 0.52 -10.33 -1.83
C PHE A 36 0.47 -11.14 -3.12
N ASP A 37 -0.75 -11.45 -3.56
CA ASP A 37 -1.01 -12.10 -4.84
C ASP A 37 -1.92 -11.19 -5.66
N GLN A 38 -1.40 -10.64 -6.77
CA GLN A 38 -2.13 -9.69 -7.59
C GLN A 38 -3.41 -10.27 -8.19
N TYR A 39 -3.51 -11.58 -8.30
CA TYR A 39 -4.66 -12.24 -8.90
C TYR A 39 -5.70 -12.70 -7.90
N ASN A 40 -5.35 -12.74 -6.64
CA ASN A 40 -6.24 -13.27 -5.62
C ASN A 40 -5.93 -12.65 -4.25
N TYR A 41 -6.39 -11.42 -4.06
CA TYR A 41 -6.22 -10.76 -2.78
C TYR A 41 -7.50 -10.04 -2.37
N ASP A 42 -7.68 -9.86 -1.07
CA ASP A 42 -8.81 -9.15 -0.49
C ASP A 42 -8.38 -7.72 -0.20
N LYS A 43 -8.99 -6.76 -0.89
CA LYS A 43 -8.66 -5.34 -0.74
C LYS A 43 -8.86 -4.85 0.69
N ILE A 44 -9.94 -5.27 1.33
CA ILE A 44 -10.26 -4.84 2.69
C ILE A 44 -9.23 -5.38 3.67
N HIS A 45 -8.88 -6.64 3.53
CA HIS A 45 -7.87 -7.27 4.38
C HIS A 45 -6.50 -6.63 4.19
N LEU A 46 -6.12 -6.38 2.95
CA LEU A 46 -4.85 -5.74 2.64
C LEU A 46 -4.80 -4.32 3.21
N LEU A 47 -5.87 -3.57 3.05
CA LEU A 47 -5.93 -2.20 3.56
C LEU A 47 -5.82 -2.17 5.08
N LYS A 48 -6.48 -3.10 5.77
CA LYS A 48 -6.36 -3.21 7.23
C LYS A 48 -4.94 -3.55 7.65
N TRP A 49 -4.29 -4.45 6.92
CA TRP A 49 -2.90 -4.80 7.20
C TRP A 49 -1.98 -3.58 7.06
N ILE A 50 -2.18 -2.80 5.99
CA ILE A 50 -1.40 -1.58 5.75
C ILE A 50 -1.62 -0.58 6.87
N ASN A 51 -2.88 -0.35 7.24
CA ASN A 51 -3.22 0.58 8.32
C ASN A 51 -2.52 0.21 9.62
N ASN A 52 -2.53 -1.07 9.98
CA ASN A 52 -1.95 -1.54 11.23
C ASN A 52 -0.43 -1.59 11.18
N THR A 53 0.14 -1.99 10.05
CA THR A 53 1.59 -2.20 9.94
C THR A 53 2.33 -0.87 9.84
N TYR A 54 1.83 0.04 9.04
CA TYR A 54 2.50 1.30 8.77
C TYR A 54 1.81 2.50 9.41
N ASN A 55 0.67 2.28 10.05
CA ASN A 55 -0.09 3.31 10.72
C ASN A 55 -0.48 4.46 9.79
N ILE A 56 -0.86 4.10 8.57
CA ILE A 56 -1.33 5.07 7.56
C ILE A 56 -2.77 4.78 7.20
N TYR A 57 -3.52 5.86 6.93
CA TYR A 57 -4.95 5.77 6.63
C TYR A 57 -5.26 6.66 5.42
N GLY A 58 -6.02 6.10 4.49
CA GLY A 58 -6.37 6.82 3.28
C GLY A 58 -7.76 7.41 3.24
#